data_697a91b43641a7378b5b02a8cdb53e63
#
_entry.id   697a91b43641a7378b5b02a8cdb53e63
#
_cell.length_a   1.000
_cell.length_b   1.000
_cell.length_c   1.000
_cell.angle_alpha   90.00
_cell.angle_beta   90.00
_cell.angle_gamma   90.00
#
_symmetry.space_group_name_H-M   'P 1'
#
loop_
_entity.id
_entity.type
_entity.pdbx_description
1 polymer ?
#
loop_
_entity_poly.entity_id
_entity_poly.type
_entity_poly.pdbx_seq_one_letter_code
_entity_poly.pdbx_strand_id
1 'polypeptide(L)'
;ADILTFNSSVFVKSYGRATLSTVAFRGTSPSHTQVTWNGMRINNPMLGMTDFSTIPSYFIDQTSLLHGTSSVNETGGGLGGLVRLGTIPDVAEGVNLQYVQGIGSFSTFDEFARFTYGSEHWHVSSRVVYSSSPNDYKYINHDKKVNIYDDDKNIIGQYHPTERNRSGAYKDFHALQEVYYNTNKGDRFGFNAWYINSNRELPMLTTDYGNERNFENRQREQTLRSVLSWDHFRDGWKFAAKGGYIHTWMAYDYKREVAENNWSSMTRSRSRVNTFYGQAEGEYNPTRKWYFTANISAHQHFVRSEDKNIILQDGDKAIVGYDKGRIELSGSASAKWQPVDPLGLSLVVRQEMFGDKWAPVIPAFFIDGLLSRKGNVMLKASVSRNHKFPTLNDLYFLPGGNPDLKSEHGWTYDAGASFDVGWKAPFPVSMGGSATWFDSRIDDWIIWLPTTKGFFSPRNVKKVHAYGIEGKLNITFEPFKGWIFDLNGSYSWTPSINEGEKMSPADQSVGKQLPYVPKHSASLTGRLTWKSWSFLYKWAYYSERFTMSSNDYTITGHLPKYYMSNVSLEKGLKFKPVDLQLKLAVNNLFNEDYLSVLSRPMPGINFEFFVGITPKFGKKKTEPKTDNY
;
A
#
# COMPACT_ATOMS: atom_id res chain seq x y z
N ALA A 1 -3.04 5.25 1.94
CA ALA A 1 -1.93 5.19 2.92
C ALA A 1 -2.47 5.08 4.35
N ASP A 2 -3.31 6.00 4.83
CA ASP A 2 -3.76 6.10 6.23
C ASP A 2 -4.46 4.84 6.77
N ILE A 3 -5.24 4.14 5.93
CA ILE A 3 -5.87 2.87 6.33
C ILE A 3 -4.82 1.87 6.81
N LEU A 4 -3.68 1.79 6.12
CA LEU A 4 -2.59 0.87 6.46
C LEU A 4 -1.81 1.37 7.68
N THR A 5 -1.50 2.65 7.75
CA THR A 5 -0.73 3.28 8.84
C THR A 5 -1.37 3.06 10.21
N PHE A 6 -2.70 3.23 10.30
CA PHE A 6 -3.40 3.22 11.59
C PHE A 6 -4.11 1.90 11.94
N ASN A 7 -4.20 0.95 10.99
CA ASN A 7 -4.87 -0.33 11.24
C ASN A 7 -3.96 -1.54 11.03
N SER A 8 -2.66 -1.31 10.92
CA SER A 8 -1.67 -2.39 10.81
C SER A 8 -0.32 -1.94 11.35
N SER A 9 0.58 -2.89 11.58
CA SER A 9 1.98 -2.63 11.93
C SER A 9 2.87 -2.42 10.71
N VAL A 10 2.31 -2.36 9.52
CA VAL A 10 3.05 -2.18 8.26
C VAL A 10 3.60 -0.75 8.18
N PHE A 11 4.87 -0.61 7.83
CA PHE A 11 5.47 0.70 7.66
C PHE A 11 5.08 1.32 6.31
N VAL A 12 4.45 2.49 6.37
CA VAL A 12 4.14 3.31 5.21
C VAL A 12 5.16 4.43 5.11
N LYS A 13 6.05 4.34 4.12
CA LYS A 13 7.05 5.36 3.82
C LYS A 13 6.45 6.42 2.92
N SER A 14 6.25 7.63 3.42
CA SER A 14 5.71 8.77 2.67
C SER A 14 6.81 9.82 2.40
N TYR A 15 6.86 10.33 1.20
CA TYR A 15 7.81 11.36 0.76
C TYR A 15 7.24 12.78 0.87
N GLY A 16 6.19 12.97 1.64
CA GLY A 16 5.45 14.21 1.86
C GLY A 16 3.94 13.98 1.68
N ARG A 17 3.12 14.96 2.08
CA ARG A 17 1.67 14.91 1.88
C ARG A 17 1.33 14.89 0.38
N ALA A 18 0.47 13.94 -0.04
CA ALA A 18 0.06 13.73 -1.43
C ALA A 18 1.22 13.45 -2.42
N THR A 19 2.36 12.98 -1.93
CA THR A 19 3.48 12.51 -2.75
C THR A 19 3.61 11.00 -2.64
N LEU A 20 4.63 10.42 -3.27
CA LEU A 20 4.87 8.98 -3.26
C LEU A 20 4.73 8.39 -1.84
N SER A 21 3.89 7.38 -1.73
CA SER A 21 3.71 6.60 -0.50
C SER A 21 3.83 5.12 -0.81
N THR A 22 4.81 4.47 -0.20
CA THR A 22 5.12 3.06 -0.42
C THR A 22 4.95 2.24 0.85
N VAL A 23 4.65 0.97 0.68
CA VAL A 23 4.40 0.02 1.76
C VAL A 23 5.43 -1.09 1.72
N ALA A 24 5.98 -1.42 2.88
CA ALA A 24 6.91 -2.53 3.05
C ALA A 24 6.51 -3.38 4.27
N PHE A 25 6.54 -4.69 4.09
CA PHE A 25 6.25 -5.66 5.15
C PHE A 25 7.55 -6.17 5.75
N ARG A 26 7.59 -6.35 7.08
CA ARG A 26 8.66 -7.09 7.77
C ARG A 26 10.08 -6.65 7.36
N GLY A 27 10.27 -5.34 7.18
CA GLY A 27 11.59 -4.78 6.84
C GLY A 27 12.10 -5.08 5.43
N THR A 28 11.24 -5.54 4.53
CA THR A 28 11.59 -5.74 3.12
C THR A 28 11.50 -4.42 2.33
N SER A 29 11.88 -4.45 1.06
CA SER A 29 11.74 -3.31 0.13
C SER A 29 10.29 -3.15 -0.33
N PRO A 30 9.83 -1.93 -0.69
CA PRO A 30 8.53 -1.72 -1.30
C PRO A 30 8.28 -2.55 -2.58
N SER A 31 9.32 -2.87 -3.33
CA SER A 31 9.22 -3.73 -4.53
C SER A 31 8.98 -5.20 -4.20
N HIS A 32 9.12 -5.62 -2.94
CA HIS A 32 8.75 -6.95 -2.45
C HIS A 32 7.27 -7.05 -2.03
N THR A 33 6.57 -5.90 -1.96
CA THR A 33 5.15 -5.84 -1.64
C THR A 33 4.33 -5.92 -2.91
N GLN A 34 3.56 -6.98 -3.07
CA GLN A 34 2.60 -7.09 -4.16
C GLN A 34 1.31 -6.35 -3.79
N VAL A 35 0.67 -5.75 -4.77
CA VAL A 35 -0.63 -5.08 -4.61
C VAL A 35 -1.56 -5.55 -5.71
N THR A 36 -2.73 -6.04 -5.32
CA THR A 36 -3.76 -6.42 -6.30
C THR A 36 -5.03 -5.58 -6.11
N TRP A 37 -5.70 -5.29 -7.22
CA TRP A 37 -7.03 -4.70 -7.24
C TRP A 37 -7.98 -5.64 -7.96
N ASN A 38 -9.02 -6.11 -7.28
CA ASN A 38 -9.97 -7.12 -7.76
C ASN A 38 -9.29 -8.38 -8.33
N GLY A 39 -8.13 -8.75 -7.75
CA GLY A 39 -7.30 -9.88 -8.16
C GLY A 39 -6.26 -9.57 -9.22
N MET A 40 -6.34 -8.46 -9.94
CA MET A 40 -5.32 -8.04 -10.89
C MET A 40 -4.16 -7.32 -10.18
N ARG A 41 -2.92 -7.74 -10.42
CA ARG A 41 -1.72 -7.08 -9.89
C ARG A 41 -1.55 -5.69 -10.52
N ILE A 42 -1.43 -4.65 -9.67
CA ILE A 42 -1.32 -3.25 -10.09
C ILE A 42 0.07 -2.63 -9.84
N ASN A 43 1.05 -3.41 -9.39
CA ASN A 43 2.43 -2.95 -9.29
C ASN A 43 2.95 -2.49 -10.65
N ASN A 44 3.62 -1.33 -10.68
CA ASN A 44 4.25 -0.85 -11.90
C ASN A 44 5.42 -1.78 -12.29
N PRO A 45 5.43 -2.40 -13.49
CA PRO A 45 6.48 -3.36 -13.88
C PRO A 45 7.87 -2.74 -14.04
N MET A 46 7.95 -1.40 -14.16
CA MET A 46 9.24 -0.68 -14.19
C MET A 46 9.89 -0.66 -12.81
N LEU A 47 9.11 -0.36 -11.76
CA LEU A 47 9.57 -0.09 -10.39
C LEU A 47 9.30 -1.25 -9.43
N GLY A 48 8.42 -2.18 -9.79
CA GLY A 48 7.98 -3.29 -8.94
C GLY A 48 7.09 -2.88 -7.76
N MET A 49 6.73 -1.61 -7.63
CA MET A 49 5.96 -1.08 -6.49
C MET A 49 4.71 -0.32 -6.93
N THR A 50 3.86 -0.03 -5.96
CA THR A 50 2.62 0.75 -6.14
C THR A 50 2.69 2.02 -5.29
N ASP A 51 2.28 3.16 -5.85
CA ASP A 51 2.10 4.40 -5.12
C ASP A 51 0.71 4.42 -4.45
N PHE A 52 0.68 4.30 -3.12
CA PHE A 52 -0.56 4.33 -2.34
C PHE A 52 -1.15 5.74 -2.19
N SER A 53 -0.42 6.79 -2.57
CA SER A 53 -0.96 8.15 -2.57
C SER A 53 -1.99 8.37 -3.68
N THR A 54 -1.95 7.56 -4.75
CA THR A 54 -2.90 7.60 -5.88
C THR A 54 -4.09 6.67 -5.71
N ILE A 55 -4.27 6.06 -4.53
CA ILE A 55 -5.38 5.13 -4.25
C ILE A 55 -6.38 5.81 -3.31
N PRO A 56 -7.52 6.34 -3.83
CA PRO A 56 -8.54 6.95 -3.00
C PRO A 56 -9.26 5.91 -2.13
N SER A 57 -9.42 6.20 -0.83
CA SER A 57 -10.08 5.29 0.10
C SER A 57 -11.55 5.00 -0.27
N TYR A 58 -12.22 5.94 -0.90
CA TYR A 58 -13.60 5.79 -1.39
C TYR A 58 -13.79 4.71 -2.47
N PHE A 59 -12.68 4.25 -3.11
CA PHE A 59 -12.73 3.22 -4.16
C PHE A 59 -12.43 1.83 -3.61
N ILE A 60 -12.11 1.71 -2.33
CA ILE A 60 -11.71 0.44 -1.72
C ILE A 60 -12.70 0.09 -0.62
N ASP A 61 -13.48 -0.97 -0.82
CA ASP A 61 -14.44 -1.46 0.16
C ASP A 61 -13.81 -2.50 1.10
N GLN A 62 -12.79 -3.23 0.62
CA GLN A 62 -12.09 -4.24 1.39
C GLN A 62 -10.58 -4.17 1.18
N THR A 63 -9.83 -4.28 2.28
CA THR A 63 -8.37 -4.41 2.25
C THR A 63 -7.95 -5.63 3.06
N SER A 64 -7.15 -6.51 2.46
CA SER A 64 -6.55 -7.66 3.13
C SER A 64 -5.04 -7.60 3.05
N LEU A 65 -4.38 -7.89 4.17
CA LEU A 65 -2.93 -7.93 4.28
C LEU A 65 -2.48 -9.38 4.51
N LEU A 66 -1.68 -9.91 3.60
CA LEU A 66 -1.08 -11.23 3.71
C LEU A 66 0.43 -11.06 3.89
N HIS A 67 0.95 -11.59 4.99
CA HIS A 67 2.36 -11.44 5.38
C HIS A 67 3.15 -12.68 4.99
N GLY A 68 4.36 -12.49 4.48
CA GLY A 68 5.33 -13.57 4.24
C GLY A 68 4.73 -14.77 3.51
N THR A 69 4.82 -15.96 4.14
CA THR A 69 4.39 -17.25 3.59
C THR A 69 2.94 -17.27 3.11
N SER A 70 2.03 -16.52 3.75
CA SER A 70 0.61 -16.49 3.36
C SER A 70 0.35 -15.80 2.01
N SER A 71 1.32 -15.10 1.46
CA SER A 71 1.23 -14.46 0.13
C SER A 71 1.72 -15.35 -1.03
N VAL A 72 2.14 -16.59 -0.75
CA VAL A 72 2.77 -17.49 -1.73
C VAL A 72 1.91 -17.84 -2.95
N ASN A 73 0.60 -17.77 -2.84
CA ASN A 73 -0.33 -18.05 -3.96
C ASN A 73 -0.36 -16.95 -5.02
N GLU A 74 0.19 -15.78 -4.75
CA GLU A 74 0.20 -14.68 -5.69
C GLU A 74 1.54 -14.59 -6.45
N THR A 75 1.48 -14.25 -7.74
CA THR A 75 2.66 -14.10 -8.61
C THR A 75 3.65 -13.09 -8.02
N GLY A 76 4.91 -13.50 -7.85
CA GLY A 76 5.96 -12.69 -7.23
C GLY A 76 5.76 -12.44 -5.74
N GLY A 77 4.78 -13.10 -5.09
CA GLY A 77 4.52 -13.00 -3.66
C GLY A 77 5.55 -13.75 -2.81
N GLY A 78 5.49 -13.52 -1.51
CA GLY A 78 6.22 -14.29 -0.50
C GLY A 78 7.45 -13.62 0.10
N LEU A 79 8.21 -12.79 -0.61
CA LEU A 79 9.37 -12.11 -0.01
C LEU A 79 8.97 -11.05 1.01
N GLY A 80 7.99 -10.21 0.70
CA GLY A 80 7.47 -9.19 1.63
C GLY A 80 6.07 -9.55 2.09
N GLY A 81 5.11 -9.30 1.24
CA GLY A 81 3.70 -9.55 1.51
C GLY A 81 2.81 -9.08 0.37
N LEU A 82 1.52 -9.17 0.59
CA LEU A 82 0.50 -8.82 -0.38
C LEU A 82 -0.54 -7.90 0.25
N VAL A 83 -0.88 -6.83 -0.45
CA VAL A 83 -2.05 -5.98 -0.18
C VAL A 83 -3.10 -6.29 -1.23
N ARG A 84 -4.21 -6.89 -0.82
CA ARG A 84 -5.39 -7.07 -1.67
C ARG A 84 -6.34 -5.91 -1.46
N LEU A 85 -6.65 -5.19 -2.53
CA LEU A 85 -7.65 -4.14 -2.58
C LEU A 85 -8.84 -4.66 -3.38
N GLY A 86 -10.01 -4.56 -2.81
CA GLY A 86 -11.22 -5.07 -3.44
C GLY A 86 -12.38 -4.09 -3.37
N THR A 87 -13.26 -4.18 -4.36
CA THR A 87 -14.59 -3.60 -4.34
C THR A 87 -15.61 -4.69 -4.05
N ILE A 88 -16.67 -4.34 -3.33
CA ILE A 88 -17.77 -5.25 -2.99
C ILE A 88 -19.01 -4.77 -3.71
N PRO A 89 -19.68 -5.64 -4.52
CA PRO A 89 -20.95 -5.29 -5.12
C PRO A 89 -21.98 -4.89 -4.05
N ASP A 90 -22.60 -3.72 -4.20
CA ASP A 90 -23.70 -3.32 -3.35
C ASP A 90 -24.95 -4.09 -3.79
N VAL A 91 -25.38 -5.03 -2.97
CA VAL A 91 -26.53 -5.91 -3.25
C VAL A 91 -27.88 -5.30 -2.87
N ALA A 92 -27.89 -4.05 -2.38
CA ALA A 92 -29.12 -3.37 -2.05
C ALA A 92 -29.96 -3.11 -3.32
N GLU A 93 -31.24 -3.49 -3.28
CA GLU A 93 -32.16 -3.22 -4.38
C GLU A 93 -32.52 -1.72 -4.48
N GLY A 94 -32.71 -1.26 -5.70
CA GLY A 94 -33.10 0.11 -6.01
C GLY A 94 -31.93 1.02 -6.32
N VAL A 95 -32.20 2.31 -6.29
CA VAL A 95 -31.24 3.38 -6.57
C VAL A 95 -30.75 4.00 -5.28
N ASN A 96 -29.44 4.17 -5.16
CA ASN A 96 -28.84 4.97 -4.08
C ASN A 96 -27.87 5.99 -4.71
N LEU A 97 -27.88 7.18 -4.17
CA LEU A 97 -26.96 8.27 -4.52
C LEU A 97 -26.30 8.79 -3.24
N GLN A 98 -25.01 8.97 -3.26
CA GLN A 98 -24.24 9.58 -2.19
C GLN A 98 -23.34 10.67 -2.76
N TYR A 99 -23.30 11.81 -2.09
CA TYR A 99 -22.34 12.88 -2.38
C TYR A 99 -21.65 13.27 -1.08
N VAL A 100 -20.32 13.47 -1.14
CA VAL A 100 -19.53 13.95 0.01
C VAL A 100 -18.68 15.13 -0.46
N GLN A 101 -18.80 16.24 0.24
CA GLN A 101 -17.96 17.42 0.12
C GLN A 101 -17.02 17.50 1.30
N GLY A 102 -15.72 17.56 1.04
CA GLY A 102 -14.66 17.79 2.02
C GLY A 102 -13.96 19.12 1.78
N ILE A 103 -13.65 19.83 2.85
CA ILE A 103 -12.76 20.97 2.87
C ILE A 103 -11.74 20.80 3.99
N GLY A 104 -10.53 21.26 3.80
CA GLY A 104 -9.47 21.08 4.80
C GLY A 104 -8.41 22.15 4.78
N SER A 105 -7.50 22.05 5.73
CA SER A 105 -6.30 22.87 5.82
C SER A 105 -5.52 22.83 4.50
N PHE A 106 -4.72 23.85 4.25
CA PHE A 106 -3.92 24.01 3.02
C PHE A 106 -4.79 24.14 1.76
N SER A 107 -5.97 24.77 1.91
CA SER A 107 -6.98 24.93 0.85
C SER A 107 -7.30 23.60 0.16
N THR A 108 -7.41 22.53 0.94
CA THR A 108 -7.76 21.20 0.44
C THR A 108 -9.25 21.15 0.13
N PHE A 109 -9.57 20.57 -1.02
CA PHE A 109 -10.92 20.42 -1.54
C PHE A 109 -11.09 18.98 -2.04
N ASP A 110 -12.03 18.24 -1.46
CA ASP A 110 -12.29 16.85 -1.76
C ASP A 110 -13.77 16.66 -2.12
N GLU A 111 -14.05 16.02 -3.23
CA GLU A 111 -15.38 15.66 -3.67
C GLU A 111 -15.47 14.16 -3.96
N PHE A 112 -16.55 13.57 -3.51
CA PHE A 112 -16.89 12.19 -3.84
C PHE A 112 -18.36 12.08 -4.21
N ALA A 113 -18.64 11.39 -5.29
CA ALA A 113 -19.98 11.02 -5.68
C ALA A 113 -20.05 9.51 -5.95
N ARG A 114 -21.11 8.86 -5.47
CA ARG A 114 -21.40 7.45 -5.73
C ARG A 114 -22.85 7.32 -6.16
N PHE A 115 -23.06 6.64 -7.28
CA PHE A 115 -24.36 6.16 -7.74
C PHE A 115 -24.36 4.65 -7.68
N THR A 116 -25.41 4.03 -7.13
CA THR A 116 -25.60 2.57 -7.21
C THR A 116 -26.99 2.23 -7.65
N TYR A 117 -27.10 1.16 -8.44
CA TYR A 117 -28.35 0.54 -8.83
C TYR A 117 -28.25 -0.97 -8.60
N GLY A 118 -29.21 -1.51 -7.87
CA GLY A 118 -29.31 -2.94 -7.60
C GLY A 118 -30.67 -3.50 -8.01
N SER A 119 -30.65 -4.68 -8.59
CA SER A 119 -31.82 -5.53 -8.86
C SER A 119 -31.45 -6.97 -8.56
N GLU A 120 -32.37 -7.90 -8.74
CA GLU A 120 -32.14 -9.35 -8.57
C GLU A 120 -30.91 -9.84 -9.34
N HIS A 121 -30.70 -9.35 -10.56
CA HIS A 121 -29.62 -9.80 -11.42
C HIS A 121 -28.50 -8.79 -11.62
N TRP A 122 -28.82 -7.49 -11.61
CA TRP A 122 -27.86 -6.44 -11.94
C TRP A 122 -27.45 -5.63 -10.73
N HIS A 123 -26.14 -5.36 -10.62
CA HIS A 123 -25.59 -4.42 -9.67
C HIS A 123 -24.63 -3.48 -10.42
N VAL A 124 -24.92 -2.19 -10.35
CA VAL A 124 -24.11 -1.14 -10.99
C VAL A 124 -23.66 -0.15 -9.94
N SER A 125 -22.37 0.22 -9.96
CA SER A 125 -21.81 1.24 -9.10
C SER A 125 -20.92 2.16 -9.93
N SER A 126 -21.17 3.46 -9.85
CA SER A 126 -20.34 4.50 -10.44
C SER A 126 -19.83 5.39 -9.34
N ARG A 127 -18.52 5.57 -9.23
CA ARG A 127 -17.87 6.39 -8.19
C ARG A 127 -16.94 7.39 -8.85
N VAL A 128 -16.95 8.62 -8.38
CA VAL A 128 -16.06 9.69 -8.84
C VAL A 128 -15.44 10.37 -7.62
N VAL A 129 -14.15 10.63 -7.69
CA VAL A 129 -13.39 11.40 -6.70
C VAL A 129 -12.65 12.53 -7.41
N TYR A 130 -12.73 13.72 -6.86
CA TYR A 130 -11.85 14.82 -7.20
C TYR A 130 -11.22 15.36 -5.92
N SER A 131 -9.90 15.55 -5.94
CA SER A 131 -9.15 16.10 -4.81
C SER A 131 -8.12 17.10 -5.30
N SER A 132 -8.03 18.25 -4.65
CA SER A 132 -7.03 19.28 -4.98
C SER A 132 -6.58 20.03 -3.74
N SER A 133 -5.32 20.50 -3.77
CA SER A 133 -4.76 21.37 -2.73
C SER A 133 -3.50 22.06 -3.25
N PRO A 134 -3.26 23.33 -2.90
CA PRO A 134 -1.93 23.95 -2.99
C PRO A 134 -0.89 23.28 -2.11
N ASN A 135 -1.33 22.63 -1.01
CA ASN A 135 -0.50 21.83 -0.11
C ASN A 135 0.71 22.61 0.44
N ASP A 136 0.51 23.86 0.77
CA ASP A 136 1.50 24.88 1.16
C ASP A 136 1.67 24.99 2.69
N TYR A 137 1.64 23.85 3.38
CA TYR A 137 1.77 23.78 4.84
C TYR A 137 3.09 24.38 5.34
N LYS A 138 3.06 24.86 6.60
CA LYS A 138 4.26 25.32 7.31
C LYS A 138 4.97 24.14 7.95
N TYR A 139 6.30 24.19 8.00
CA TYR A 139 7.17 23.23 8.65
C TYR A 139 8.42 23.92 9.23
N ILE A 140 9.09 23.28 10.19
CA ILE A 140 10.40 23.73 10.69
C ILE A 140 11.48 23.15 9.79
N ASN A 141 12.32 24.01 9.20
CA ASN A 141 13.42 23.55 8.34
C ASN A 141 14.66 23.24 9.17
N HIS A 142 14.81 21.96 9.56
CA HIS A 142 15.96 21.48 10.36
C HIS A 142 17.28 21.47 9.58
N ASP A 143 17.24 21.56 8.27
CA ASP A 143 18.45 21.61 7.42
C ASP A 143 19.03 23.03 7.32
N LYS A 144 18.31 24.04 7.84
CA LYS A 144 18.71 25.45 7.83
C LYS A 144 18.84 26.00 9.22
N LYS A 145 19.92 26.76 9.48
CA LYS A 145 20.13 27.53 10.70
C LYS A 145 20.22 29.00 10.38
N VAL A 146 19.51 29.81 11.15
CA VAL A 146 19.54 31.28 11.07
C VAL A 146 20.16 31.80 12.35
N ASN A 147 21.17 32.67 12.22
CA ASN A 147 21.83 33.29 13.35
C ASN A 147 20.95 34.39 13.97
N ILE A 148 20.94 34.46 15.28
CA ILE A 148 20.39 35.57 16.05
C ILE A 148 21.57 36.47 16.45
N TYR A 149 21.46 37.75 16.16
CA TYR A 149 22.51 38.73 16.45
C TYR A 149 22.03 39.67 17.56
N ASP A 150 22.98 40.10 18.40
CA ASP A 150 22.78 41.27 19.28
C ASP A 150 22.92 42.60 18.54
N ASP A 151 22.79 43.70 19.28
CA ASP A 151 22.90 45.06 18.70
C ASP A 151 24.33 45.34 18.17
N ASP A 152 25.33 44.64 18.67
CA ASP A 152 26.75 44.73 18.25
C ASP A 152 27.09 43.75 17.12
N LYS A 153 26.09 43.06 16.55
CA LYS A 153 26.20 42.06 15.46
C LYS A 153 26.96 40.78 15.87
N ASN A 154 27.10 40.49 17.16
CA ASN A 154 27.62 39.19 17.61
C ASN A 154 26.52 38.12 17.52
N ILE A 155 26.89 36.90 17.18
CA ILE A 155 25.97 35.76 17.19
C ILE A 155 25.66 35.36 18.60
N ILE A 156 24.44 35.57 19.07
CA ILE A 156 23.96 35.19 20.41
C ILE A 156 23.16 33.89 20.44
N GLY A 157 22.81 33.35 19.27
CA GLY A 157 22.05 32.11 19.14
C GLY A 157 21.80 31.72 17.72
N GLN A 158 21.17 30.54 17.57
CA GLN A 158 20.71 30.04 16.29
C GLN A 158 19.34 29.39 16.45
N TYR A 159 18.50 29.46 15.41
CA TYR A 159 17.22 28.76 15.35
C TYR A 159 16.99 28.16 13.99
N HIS A 160 16.09 27.18 13.91
CA HIS A 160 15.58 26.60 12.67
C HIS A 160 14.36 27.40 12.20
N PRO A 161 14.37 27.98 11.00
CA PRO A 161 13.27 28.81 10.52
C PRO A 161 12.04 27.99 10.18
N THR A 162 10.87 28.59 10.39
CA THR A 162 9.61 28.08 9.84
C THR A 162 9.48 28.51 8.38
N GLU A 163 9.35 27.54 7.49
CA GLU A 163 9.19 27.76 6.05
C GLU A 163 7.85 27.19 5.57
N ARG A 164 7.46 27.52 4.34
CA ARG A 164 6.29 26.90 3.68
C ARG A 164 6.73 25.86 2.68
N ASN A 165 5.98 24.76 2.60
CA ASN A 165 6.15 23.77 1.55
C ASN A 165 5.92 24.44 0.18
N ARG A 166 6.86 24.26 -0.73
CA ARG A 166 6.83 24.82 -2.08
C ARG A 166 6.69 23.69 -3.09
N SER A 167 5.97 23.93 -4.19
CA SER A 167 5.74 22.93 -5.23
C SER A 167 5.16 21.63 -4.70
N GLY A 168 4.13 21.73 -3.86
CA GLY A 168 3.41 20.57 -3.33
C GLY A 168 1.99 20.44 -3.87
N ALA A 169 1.56 21.33 -4.76
CA ALA A 169 0.19 21.35 -5.27
C ALA A 169 -0.16 20.07 -6.03
N TYR A 170 -1.42 19.63 -5.87
CA TYR A 170 -1.92 18.47 -6.59
C TYR A 170 -3.37 18.66 -7.04
N LYS A 171 -3.72 17.94 -8.11
CA LYS A 171 -5.08 17.77 -8.63
C LYS A 171 -5.22 16.33 -9.09
N ASP A 172 -6.09 15.60 -8.43
CA ASP A 172 -6.35 14.20 -8.71
C ASP A 172 -7.83 14.00 -9.07
N PHE A 173 -8.07 13.33 -10.18
CA PHE A 173 -9.40 12.91 -10.62
C PHE A 173 -9.42 11.40 -10.80
N HIS A 174 -10.42 10.75 -10.23
CA HIS A 174 -10.63 9.31 -10.37
C HIS A 174 -12.08 9.01 -10.71
N ALA A 175 -12.29 8.05 -11.59
CA ALA A 175 -13.61 7.50 -11.91
C ALA A 175 -13.55 5.97 -11.88
N LEU A 176 -14.48 5.35 -11.17
CA LEU A 176 -14.63 3.89 -11.08
C LEU A 176 -16.03 3.49 -11.52
N GLN A 177 -16.10 2.63 -12.50
CA GLN A 177 -17.33 2.01 -12.97
C GLN A 177 -17.29 0.51 -12.66
N GLU A 178 -18.38 0.01 -12.07
CA GLU A 178 -18.55 -1.40 -11.74
C GLU A 178 -19.91 -1.86 -12.24
N VAL A 179 -19.94 -3.01 -12.89
CA VAL A 179 -21.15 -3.65 -13.36
C VAL A 179 -21.05 -5.14 -13.06
N TYR A 180 -22.04 -5.69 -12.39
CA TYR A 180 -22.13 -7.13 -12.11
C TYR A 180 -23.49 -7.66 -12.59
N TYR A 181 -23.45 -8.85 -13.15
CA TYR A 181 -24.63 -9.60 -13.56
C TYR A 181 -24.60 -11.00 -12.96
N ASN A 182 -25.60 -11.35 -12.18
CA ASN A 182 -25.77 -12.66 -11.56
C ASN A 182 -26.84 -13.45 -12.31
N THR A 183 -26.53 -14.68 -12.68
CA THR A 183 -27.50 -15.61 -13.27
C THR A 183 -28.17 -16.48 -12.21
N ASN A 184 -29.34 -17.04 -12.52
CA ASN A 184 -30.01 -18.02 -11.65
C ASN A 184 -29.26 -19.36 -11.58
N LYS A 185 -28.22 -19.56 -12.40
CA LYS A 185 -27.44 -20.81 -12.49
C LYS A 185 -26.12 -20.79 -11.71
N GLY A 186 -25.88 -19.74 -10.90
CA GLY A 186 -24.66 -19.60 -10.09
C GLY A 186 -23.50 -18.94 -10.81
N ASP A 187 -23.72 -18.30 -11.98
CA ASP A 187 -22.71 -17.51 -12.64
C ASP A 187 -22.78 -16.05 -12.22
N ARG A 188 -21.64 -15.44 -12.02
CA ARG A 188 -21.47 -14.00 -11.87
C ARG A 188 -20.51 -13.48 -12.91
N PHE A 189 -20.94 -12.49 -13.67
CA PHE A 189 -20.10 -11.72 -14.58
C PHE A 189 -19.83 -10.35 -13.98
N GLY A 190 -18.61 -9.87 -14.04
CA GLY A 190 -18.21 -8.57 -13.52
C GLY A 190 -17.39 -7.79 -14.54
N PHE A 191 -17.63 -6.48 -14.61
CA PHE A 191 -16.79 -5.53 -15.31
C PHE A 191 -16.46 -4.38 -14.35
N ASN A 192 -15.16 -4.11 -14.15
CA ASN A 192 -14.67 -3.03 -13.33
C ASN A 192 -13.69 -2.20 -14.16
N ALA A 193 -13.86 -0.89 -14.20
CA ALA A 193 -12.96 0.04 -14.88
C ALA A 193 -12.65 1.23 -13.98
N TRP A 194 -11.36 1.49 -13.76
CA TRP A 194 -10.86 2.57 -12.92
C TRP A 194 -9.93 3.47 -13.72
N TYR A 195 -10.33 4.71 -13.91
CA TYR A 195 -9.53 5.76 -14.53
C TYR A 195 -8.94 6.70 -13.49
N ILE A 196 -7.68 7.10 -13.69
CA ILE A 196 -6.90 8.00 -12.85
C ILE A 196 -6.33 9.10 -13.75
N ASN A 197 -6.47 10.35 -13.32
CA ASN A 197 -5.77 11.50 -13.90
C ASN A 197 -5.20 12.33 -12.74
N SER A 198 -3.88 12.26 -12.57
CA SER A 198 -3.15 12.91 -11.48
C SER A 198 -2.15 13.91 -12.04
N ASN A 199 -2.15 15.12 -11.47
CA ASN A 199 -1.19 16.17 -11.78
C ASN A 199 -0.64 16.72 -10.46
N ARG A 200 0.62 16.47 -10.18
CA ARG A 200 1.26 16.76 -8.89
C ARG A 200 2.56 17.52 -9.09
N GLU A 201 2.73 18.53 -8.30
CA GLU A 201 4.04 19.13 -8.04
C GLU A 201 4.74 18.29 -6.97
N LEU A 202 6.05 18.13 -7.08
CA LEU A 202 6.87 17.37 -6.15
C LEU A 202 7.80 18.33 -5.42
N PRO A 203 7.67 18.46 -4.08
CA PRO A 203 8.57 19.32 -3.31
C PRO A 203 10.03 18.88 -3.48
N MET A 204 10.94 19.83 -3.49
CA MET A 204 12.38 19.56 -3.40
C MET A 204 12.77 19.08 -1.99
N LEU A 205 13.97 18.57 -1.82
CA LEU A 205 14.55 18.38 -0.50
C LEU A 205 14.76 19.75 0.16
N THR A 206 14.57 19.87 1.46
CA THR A 206 14.77 21.12 2.20
C THR A 206 16.18 21.67 2.08
N THR A 207 17.17 20.81 1.86
CA THR A 207 18.57 21.16 1.54
C THR A 207 18.74 21.87 0.20
N ASP A 208 17.84 21.65 -0.76
CA ASP A 208 17.96 22.18 -2.12
C ASP A 208 17.31 23.55 -2.30
N TYR A 209 16.58 24.05 -1.30
CA TYR A 209 15.95 25.38 -1.30
C TYR A 209 16.93 26.54 -1.01
N GLY A 210 18.20 26.27 -0.78
CA GLY A 210 19.20 27.25 -0.36
C GLY A 210 19.55 28.35 -1.37
N ASN A 211 19.13 28.23 -2.63
CA ASN A 211 19.25 29.26 -3.66
C ASN A 211 17.85 29.73 -4.04
N GLU A 212 17.60 31.03 -4.00
CA GLU A 212 16.30 31.68 -4.24
C GLU A 212 15.74 31.50 -5.68
N ARG A 213 16.34 30.64 -6.48
CA ARG A 213 15.94 30.38 -7.86
C ARG A 213 14.68 29.53 -7.93
N ASN A 214 13.83 29.87 -8.87
CA ASN A 214 12.60 29.15 -9.14
C ASN A 214 12.89 27.77 -9.75
N PHE A 215 12.00 26.83 -9.49
CA PHE A 215 12.02 25.50 -10.11
C PHE A 215 10.59 25.03 -10.42
N GLU A 216 10.47 24.16 -11.40
CA GLU A 216 9.27 23.41 -11.72
C GLU A 216 9.62 21.91 -11.57
N ASN A 217 8.95 21.21 -10.66
CA ASN A 217 9.13 19.79 -10.42
C ASN A 217 7.75 19.15 -10.42
N ARG A 218 7.37 18.51 -11.53
CA ARG A 218 5.99 18.09 -11.78
C ARG A 218 5.91 16.68 -12.35
N GLN A 219 4.99 15.90 -11.79
CA GLN A 219 4.60 14.59 -12.30
C GLN A 219 3.14 14.62 -12.77
N ARG A 220 2.89 14.05 -13.94
CA ARG A 220 1.55 13.83 -14.48
C ARG A 220 1.38 12.37 -14.80
N GLU A 221 0.25 11.80 -14.40
CA GLU A 221 -0.09 10.41 -14.62
C GLU A 221 -1.51 10.26 -15.14
N GLN A 222 -1.68 9.43 -16.14
CA GLN A 222 -2.99 8.95 -16.61
C GLN A 222 -2.94 7.43 -16.62
N THR A 223 -3.85 6.81 -15.87
CA THR A 223 -3.92 5.34 -15.77
C THR A 223 -5.35 4.86 -15.97
N LEU A 224 -5.54 3.88 -16.82
CA LEU A 224 -6.77 3.12 -16.96
C LEU A 224 -6.50 1.68 -16.54
N ARG A 225 -7.31 1.16 -15.61
CA ARG A 225 -7.31 -0.24 -15.19
C ARG A 225 -8.68 -0.81 -15.48
N SER A 226 -8.75 -1.97 -16.13
CA SER A 226 -10.01 -2.66 -16.39
C SER A 226 -9.87 -4.15 -16.12
N VAL A 227 -10.92 -4.74 -15.54
CA VAL A 227 -11.01 -6.17 -15.23
C VAL A 227 -12.39 -6.67 -15.63
N LEU A 228 -12.40 -7.72 -16.43
CA LEU A 228 -13.55 -8.58 -16.67
C LEU A 228 -13.40 -9.82 -15.80
N SER A 229 -14.46 -10.25 -15.15
CA SER A 229 -14.47 -11.46 -14.31
C SER A 229 -15.69 -12.31 -14.62
N TRP A 230 -15.48 -13.63 -14.49
CA TRP A 230 -16.53 -14.64 -14.49
C TRP A 230 -16.26 -15.58 -13.34
N ASP A 231 -17.25 -15.72 -12.45
CA ASP A 231 -17.25 -16.68 -11.35
C ASP A 231 -18.40 -17.66 -11.57
N HIS A 232 -18.14 -18.95 -11.44
CA HIS A 232 -19.12 -20.02 -11.50
C HIS A 232 -19.09 -20.85 -10.23
N PHE A 233 -20.24 -20.96 -9.58
CA PHE A 233 -20.40 -21.71 -8.33
C PHE A 233 -21.28 -22.94 -8.57
N ARG A 234 -20.78 -24.10 -8.19
CA ARG A 234 -21.50 -25.37 -8.22
C ARG A 234 -21.11 -26.18 -6.99
N ASP A 235 -21.97 -27.09 -6.54
CA ASP A 235 -21.72 -27.92 -5.36
C ASP A 235 -20.32 -28.55 -5.38
N GLY A 236 -19.50 -28.18 -4.40
CA GLY A 236 -18.11 -28.63 -4.26
C GLY A 236 -17.09 -28.05 -5.24
N TRP A 237 -17.50 -27.17 -6.18
CA TRP A 237 -16.63 -26.54 -7.17
C TRP A 237 -16.86 -25.04 -7.25
N LYS A 238 -15.77 -24.32 -7.47
CA LYS A 238 -15.80 -22.92 -7.90
C LYS A 238 -14.79 -22.73 -9.00
N PHE A 239 -15.19 -22.07 -10.07
CA PHE A 239 -14.32 -21.61 -11.13
C PHE A 239 -14.37 -20.10 -11.21
N ALA A 240 -13.22 -19.49 -11.41
CA ALA A 240 -13.12 -18.07 -11.69
C ALA A 240 -12.17 -17.83 -12.85
N ALA A 241 -12.56 -16.95 -13.75
CA ALA A 241 -11.72 -16.47 -14.84
C ALA A 241 -11.73 -14.95 -14.84
N LYS A 242 -10.55 -14.34 -15.08
CA LYS A 242 -10.40 -12.90 -15.18
C LYS A 242 -9.54 -12.53 -16.36
N GLY A 243 -9.92 -11.45 -17.03
CA GLY A 243 -9.09 -10.79 -18.03
C GLY A 243 -8.99 -9.31 -17.70
N GLY A 244 -7.84 -8.70 -17.89
CA GLY A 244 -7.66 -7.30 -17.54
C GLY A 244 -6.67 -6.57 -18.44
N TYR A 245 -6.76 -5.25 -18.39
CA TYR A 245 -5.87 -4.35 -19.11
C TYR A 245 -5.52 -3.15 -18.23
N ILE A 246 -4.23 -2.80 -18.22
CA ILE A 246 -3.73 -1.59 -17.58
C ILE A 246 -2.98 -0.77 -18.63
N HIS A 247 -3.38 0.49 -18.78
CA HIS A 247 -2.64 1.49 -19.52
C HIS A 247 -2.18 2.57 -18.55
N THR A 248 -0.88 2.86 -18.51
CA THR A 248 -0.33 3.97 -17.72
C THR A 248 0.54 4.83 -18.63
N TRP A 249 0.26 6.11 -18.66
CA TRP A 249 1.14 7.14 -19.20
C TRP A 249 1.60 8.04 -18.04
N MET A 250 2.93 8.26 -17.97
CA MET A 250 3.52 9.10 -16.95
C MET A 250 4.52 10.07 -17.58
N ALA A 251 4.49 11.32 -17.13
CA ALA A 251 5.43 12.35 -17.48
C ALA A 251 6.01 12.99 -16.23
N TYR A 252 7.32 13.08 -16.16
CA TYR A 252 8.03 13.79 -15.10
C TYR A 252 8.91 14.87 -15.73
N ASP A 253 8.74 16.12 -15.28
CA ASP A 253 9.47 17.28 -15.73
C ASP A 253 10.11 17.97 -14.51
N TYR A 254 11.44 18.10 -14.54
CA TYR A 254 12.18 18.92 -13.60
C TYR A 254 12.96 19.98 -14.36
N LYS A 255 12.64 21.26 -14.07
CA LYS A 255 13.30 22.42 -14.65
C LYS A 255 13.77 23.34 -13.53
N ARG A 256 14.87 24.05 -13.78
CA ARG A 256 15.44 25.01 -12.86
C ARG A 256 15.71 26.31 -13.58
N GLU A 257 15.36 27.42 -12.95
CA GLU A 257 15.73 28.73 -13.42
C GLU A 257 17.24 28.95 -13.17
N VAL A 258 18.02 29.13 -14.23
CA VAL A 258 19.47 29.29 -14.17
C VAL A 258 19.89 30.76 -14.23
N ALA A 259 19.04 31.61 -14.81
CA ALA A 259 19.12 33.08 -14.81
C ALA A 259 17.70 33.61 -14.89
N GLU A 260 17.50 34.92 -14.67
CA GLU A 260 16.18 35.53 -14.72
C GLU A 260 15.45 35.19 -16.03
N ASN A 261 14.29 34.54 -15.90
CA ASN A 261 13.46 34.03 -17.01
C ASN A 261 14.16 33.02 -17.94
N ASN A 262 15.34 32.49 -17.56
CA ASN A 262 16.04 31.47 -18.32
C ASN A 262 15.98 30.12 -17.59
N TRP A 263 15.26 29.15 -18.18
CA TRP A 263 14.98 27.85 -17.61
C TRP A 263 15.79 26.74 -18.26
N SER A 264 16.48 25.94 -17.45
CA SER A 264 17.14 24.73 -17.88
C SER A 264 16.30 23.50 -17.53
N SER A 265 16.09 22.62 -18.50
CA SER A 265 15.44 21.32 -18.29
C SER A 265 16.47 20.33 -17.74
N MET A 266 16.32 19.95 -16.48
CA MET A 266 17.20 19.01 -15.79
C MET A 266 16.79 17.56 -16.05
N THR A 267 15.49 17.29 -16.07
CA THR A 267 14.93 15.96 -16.37
C THR A 267 13.65 16.12 -17.17
N ARG A 268 13.49 15.29 -18.19
CA ARG A 268 12.29 15.24 -19.03
C ARG A 268 11.94 13.77 -19.33
N SER A 269 11.42 13.09 -18.32
CA SER A 269 11.13 11.67 -18.42
C SER A 269 9.69 11.41 -18.89
N ARG A 270 9.55 10.41 -19.73
CA ARG A 270 8.26 9.94 -20.25
C ARG A 270 8.23 8.42 -20.20
N SER A 271 7.15 7.87 -19.66
CA SER A 271 6.94 6.43 -19.70
C SER A 271 5.53 6.06 -20.14
N ARG A 272 5.43 4.93 -20.81
CA ARG A 272 4.18 4.31 -21.20
C ARG A 272 4.25 2.82 -20.89
N VAL A 273 3.26 2.35 -20.16
CA VAL A 273 3.13 0.94 -19.77
C VAL A 273 1.78 0.43 -20.25
N ASN A 274 1.77 -0.68 -20.98
CA ASN A 274 0.59 -1.44 -21.29
C ASN A 274 0.76 -2.84 -20.70
N THR A 275 -0.22 -3.30 -19.92
CA THR A 275 -0.23 -4.65 -19.35
C THR A 275 -1.52 -5.35 -19.69
N PHE A 276 -1.43 -6.51 -20.29
CA PHE A 276 -2.54 -7.45 -20.46
C PHE A 276 -2.44 -8.53 -19.39
N TYR A 277 -3.56 -8.86 -18.78
CA TYR A 277 -3.67 -9.81 -17.68
C TYR A 277 -4.71 -10.87 -17.99
N GLY A 278 -4.39 -12.11 -17.66
CA GLY A 278 -5.32 -13.24 -17.70
C GLY A 278 -5.11 -14.12 -16.48
N GLN A 279 -6.20 -14.64 -15.89
CA GLN A 279 -6.17 -15.58 -14.77
C GLN A 279 -7.30 -16.57 -14.88
N ALA A 280 -7.03 -17.82 -14.52
CA ALA A 280 -8.04 -18.84 -14.28
C ALA A 280 -7.74 -19.53 -12.93
N GLU A 281 -8.78 -19.71 -12.14
CA GLU A 281 -8.71 -20.31 -10.81
C GLU A 281 -9.80 -21.36 -10.65
N GLY A 282 -9.45 -22.50 -10.08
CA GLY A 282 -10.37 -23.58 -9.74
C GLY A 282 -10.22 -23.95 -8.26
N GLU A 283 -11.34 -24.13 -7.57
CA GLU A 283 -11.42 -24.64 -6.22
C GLU A 283 -12.29 -25.91 -6.22
N TYR A 284 -11.87 -26.93 -5.49
CA TYR A 284 -12.57 -28.21 -5.41
C TYR A 284 -12.58 -28.78 -3.99
N ASN A 285 -13.77 -29.01 -3.48
CA ASN A 285 -14.06 -29.59 -2.17
C ASN A 285 -14.72 -30.97 -2.32
N PRO A 286 -13.98 -32.05 -2.60
CA PRO A 286 -14.59 -33.40 -2.75
C PRO A 286 -15.20 -33.94 -1.46
N THR A 287 -14.64 -33.55 -0.33
CA THR A 287 -15.08 -33.96 1.01
C THR A 287 -14.79 -32.85 2.01
N ARG A 288 -15.35 -32.96 3.23
CA ARG A 288 -15.02 -32.02 4.33
C ARG A 288 -13.54 -32.08 4.76
N LYS A 289 -12.79 -33.12 4.34
CA LYS A 289 -11.38 -33.31 4.71
C LYS A 289 -10.39 -32.78 3.69
N TRP A 290 -10.81 -32.56 2.46
CA TRP A 290 -9.93 -32.17 1.36
C TRP A 290 -10.42 -30.94 0.66
N TYR A 291 -9.50 -30.01 0.44
CA TYR A 291 -9.72 -28.79 -0.36
C TYR A 291 -8.54 -28.61 -1.31
N PHE A 292 -8.82 -28.48 -2.58
CA PHE A 292 -7.83 -28.28 -3.63
C PHE A 292 -8.04 -26.93 -4.31
N THR A 293 -6.94 -26.24 -4.62
CA THR A 293 -6.99 -25.06 -5.50
C THR A 293 -5.94 -25.18 -6.59
N ALA A 294 -6.25 -24.63 -7.76
CA ALA A 294 -5.31 -24.42 -8.84
C ALA A 294 -5.51 -23.04 -9.42
N ASN A 295 -4.43 -22.35 -9.70
CA ASN A 295 -4.44 -21.00 -10.27
C ASN A 295 -3.38 -20.90 -11.37
N ILE A 296 -3.74 -20.31 -12.50
CA ILE A 296 -2.83 -19.95 -13.59
C ILE A 296 -3.05 -18.48 -13.91
N SER A 297 -1.98 -17.71 -13.97
CA SER A 297 -2.03 -16.30 -14.36
C SER A 297 -0.94 -15.94 -15.37
N ALA A 298 -1.25 -15.00 -16.24
CA ALA A 298 -0.33 -14.45 -17.22
C ALA A 298 -0.42 -12.92 -17.23
N HIS A 299 0.74 -12.26 -17.31
CA HIS A 299 0.85 -10.83 -17.55
C HIS A 299 1.76 -10.62 -18.76
N GLN A 300 1.32 -9.83 -19.73
CA GLN A 300 2.15 -9.35 -20.83
C GLN A 300 2.33 -7.86 -20.68
N HIS A 301 3.56 -7.44 -20.43
CA HIS A 301 3.94 -6.04 -20.30
C HIS A 301 4.60 -5.54 -21.57
N PHE A 302 4.26 -4.30 -21.96
CA PHE A 302 4.96 -3.51 -22.97
C PHE A 302 5.30 -2.17 -22.33
N VAL A 303 6.60 -1.89 -22.20
CA VAL A 303 7.10 -0.73 -21.46
C VAL A 303 8.04 0.07 -22.33
N ARG A 304 7.73 1.34 -22.50
CA ARG A 304 8.62 2.33 -23.08
C ARG A 304 8.92 3.42 -22.05
N SER A 305 10.19 3.61 -21.75
CA SER A 305 10.67 4.63 -20.81
C SER A 305 11.79 5.42 -21.46
N GLU A 306 11.72 6.75 -21.41
CA GLU A 306 12.67 7.66 -22.05
C GLU A 306 12.97 8.82 -21.09
N ASP A 307 14.26 9.24 -21.05
CA ASP A 307 14.63 10.56 -20.54
C ASP A 307 15.26 11.37 -21.69
N LYS A 308 14.56 12.42 -22.10
CA LYS A 308 14.99 13.26 -23.25
C LYS A 308 16.25 14.08 -22.99
N ASN A 309 16.67 14.20 -21.74
CA ASN A 309 17.91 14.90 -21.35
C ASN A 309 19.12 13.96 -21.23
N ILE A 310 18.90 12.62 -21.28
CA ILE A 310 19.94 11.63 -21.23
C ILE A 310 20.00 10.94 -22.58
N ILE A 311 21.09 11.18 -23.31
CA ILE A 311 21.34 10.61 -24.64
C ILE A 311 22.63 9.78 -24.56
N LEU A 312 22.50 8.49 -24.80
CA LEU A 312 23.63 7.57 -24.93
C LEU A 312 23.82 7.23 -26.41
N GLN A 313 25.04 6.92 -26.82
CA GLN A 313 25.35 6.44 -28.15
C GLN A 313 25.64 4.94 -28.11
N ASP A 314 25.00 4.20 -29.01
CA ASP A 314 25.29 2.79 -29.27
C ASP A 314 25.47 2.63 -30.79
N GLY A 315 26.74 2.58 -31.24
CA GLY A 315 27.09 2.74 -32.64
C GLY A 315 26.62 4.10 -33.17
N ASP A 316 25.87 4.10 -34.26
CA ASP A 316 25.31 5.32 -34.87
C ASP A 316 23.94 5.74 -34.29
N LYS A 317 23.41 5.00 -33.30
CA LYS A 317 22.07 5.26 -32.72
C LYS A 317 22.16 6.04 -31.42
N ALA A 318 21.37 7.11 -31.32
CA ALA A 318 21.12 7.79 -30.06
C ALA A 318 20.04 7.04 -29.27
N ILE A 319 20.34 6.66 -28.03
CA ILE A 319 19.42 5.95 -27.11
C ILE A 319 19.07 6.88 -25.96
N VAL A 320 17.78 7.15 -25.78
CA VAL A 320 17.25 8.03 -24.71
C VAL A 320 16.49 7.27 -23.62
N GLY A 321 16.42 5.95 -23.73
CA GLY A 321 15.68 5.09 -22.81
C GLY A 321 15.61 3.65 -23.29
N TYR A 322 14.59 2.92 -22.84
CA TYR A 322 14.36 1.55 -23.26
C TYR A 322 12.91 1.32 -23.72
N ASP A 323 12.74 0.33 -24.64
CA ASP A 323 11.46 -0.19 -25.10
C ASP A 323 11.52 -1.71 -25.01
N LYS A 324 10.78 -2.30 -24.06
CA LYS A 324 10.86 -3.73 -23.73
C LYS A 324 9.49 -4.34 -23.49
N GLY A 325 9.31 -5.54 -24.03
CA GLY A 325 8.21 -6.44 -23.68
C GLY A 325 8.68 -7.51 -22.69
N ARG A 326 7.79 -7.92 -21.77
CA ARG A 326 8.04 -9.05 -20.87
C ARG A 326 6.76 -9.80 -20.59
N ILE A 327 6.78 -11.10 -20.83
CA ILE A 327 5.74 -12.01 -20.38
C ILE A 327 6.09 -12.53 -18.99
N GLU A 328 5.09 -12.65 -18.13
CA GLU A 328 5.18 -13.24 -16.80
C GLU A 328 4.08 -14.28 -16.66
N LEU A 329 4.46 -15.53 -16.44
CA LEU A 329 3.53 -16.63 -16.21
C LEU A 329 3.69 -17.14 -14.78
N SER A 330 2.59 -17.51 -14.14
CA SER A 330 2.59 -18.16 -12.85
C SER A 330 1.51 -19.23 -12.81
N GLY A 331 1.90 -20.41 -12.35
CA GLY A 331 0.99 -21.50 -12.04
C GLY A 331 1.16 -21.92 -10.59
N SER A 332 0.08 -22.10 -9.85
CA SER A 332 0.10 -22.65 -8.49
C SER A 332 -0.96 -23.72 -8.29
N ALA A 333 -0.66 -24.70 -7.47
CA ALA A 333 -1.59 -25.70 -7.00
C ALA A 333 -1.46 -25.86 -5.49
N SER A 334 -2.57 -26.06 -4.81
CA SER A 334 -2.57 -26.34 -3.39
C SER A 334 -3.49 -27.49 -3.02
N ALA A 335 -3.12 -28.22 -1.96
CA ALA A 335 -3.94 -29.23 -1.34
C ALA A 335 -3.97 -28.97 0.17
N LYS A 336 -5.17 -28.85 0.74
CA LYS A 336 -5.39 -28.80 2.17
C LYS A 336 -6.04 -30.11 2.60
N TRP A 337 -5.45 -30.76 3.60
CA TRP A 337 -5.93 -31.98 4.21
C TRP A 337 -6.26 -31.75 5.69
N GLN A 338 -7.44 -32.14 6.10
CA GLN A 338 -7.90 -32.05 7.47
C GLN A 338 -8.14 -33.51 8.01
N PRO A 339 -7.06 -34.19 8.47
CA PRO A 339 -7.17 -35.59 8.91
C PRO A 339 -8.14 -35.76 10.08
N VAL A 340 -8.11 -34.82 11.00
CA VAL A 340 -9.01 -34.69 12.15
C VAL A 340 -9.46 -33.26 12.33
N ASP A 341 -10.62 -33.03 12.94
CA ASP A 341 -11.20 -31.67 13.09
C ASP A 341 -10.23 -30.58 13.59
N PRO A 342 -9.35 -30.84 14.60
CA PRO A 342 -8.47 -29.79 15.11
C PRO A 342 -7.21 -29.54 14.27
N LEU A 343 -6.90 -30.39 13.27
CA LEU A 343 -5.62 -30.31 12.54
C LEU A 343 -5.81 -30.11 11.03
N GLY A 344 -5.24 -29.06 10.49
CA GLY A 344 -5.14 -28.78 9.06
C GLY A 344 -3.68 -28.82 8.58
N LEU A 345 -3.44 -29.46 7.45
CA LEU A 345 -2.17 -29.50 6.74
C LEU A 345 -2.37 -28.99 5.33
N SER A 346 -1.51 -28.08 4.86
CA SER A 346 -1.62 -27.57 3.49
C SER A 346 -0.26 -27.53 2.81
N LEU A 347 -0.24 -27.98 1.57
CA LEU A 347 0.91 -27.86 0.67
C LEU A 347 0.52 -26.96 -0.50
N VAL A 348 1.39 -26.02 -0.83
CA VAL A 348 1.30 -25.16 -2.01
C VAL A 348 2.55 -25.34 -2.84
N VAL A 349 2.39 -25.47 -4.14
CA VAL A 349 3.49 -25.51 -5.09
C VAL A 349 3.23 -24.44 -6.15
N ARG A 350 4.19 -23.56 -6.38
CA ARG A 350 4.12 -22.52 -7.40
C ARG A 350 5.32 -22.61 -8.34
N GLN A 351 5.07 -22.33 -9.62
CA GLN A 351 6.08 -22.20 -10.67
C GLN A 351 5.88 -20.88 -11.40
N GLU A 352 6.95 -20.15 -11.65
CA GLU A 352 6.91 -18.83 -12.31
C GLU A 352 7.92 -18.76 -13.46
N MET A 353 7.57 -17.95 -14.45
CA MET A 353 8.45 -17.59 -15.57
C MET A 353 8.36 -16.08 -15.84
N PHE A 354 9.49 -15.42 -16.01
CA PHE A 354 9.60 -14.00 -16.36
C PHE A 354 10.48 -13.85 -17.60
N GLY A 355 9.89 -13.42 -18.71
CA GLY A 355 10.55 -13.46 -20.01
C GLY A 355 10.83 -14.92 -20.41
N ASP A 356 12.09 -15.25 -20.57
CA ASP A 356 12.61 -16.58 -20.86
C ASP A 356 13.17 -17.33 -19.63
N LYS A 357 13.13 -16.70 -18.46
CA LYS A 357 13.73 -17.23 -17.22
C LYS A 357 12.68 -17.91 -16.34
N TRP A 358 12.89 -19.18 -16.01
CA TRP A 358 12.09 -19.91 -15.05
C TRP A 358 12.65 -19.75 -13.64
N ALA A 359 11.75 -19.49 -12.67
CA ALA A 359 12.09 -19.63 -11.26
C ALA A 359 12.28 -21.10 -10.91
N PRO A 360 13.07 -21.45 -9.90
CA PRO A 360 12.96 -22.76 -9.25
C PRO A 360 11.57 -22.97 -8.69
N VAL A 361 11.16 -24.22 -8.52
CA VAL A 361 9.89 -24.56 -7.86
C VAL A 361 9.82 -23.88 -6.48
N ILE A 362 8.70 -23.24 -6.20
CA ILE A 362 8.43 -22.48 -4.98
C ILE A 362 7.43 -23.26 -4.11
N PRO A 363 7.91 -24.11 -3.17
CA PRO A 363 7.06 -24.84 -2.25
C PRO A 363 6.71 -23.98 -1.04
N ALA A 364 5.51 -24.22 -0.48
CA ALA A 364 5.14 -23.74 0.85
C ALA A 364 4.32 -24.80 1.58
N PHE A 365 4.59 -24.97 2.86
CA PHE A 365 3.90 -25.90 3.74
C PHE A 365 3.30 -25.13 4.91
N PHE A 366 2.07 -25.47 5.29
CA PHE A 366 1.33 -24.88 6.40
C PHE A 366 0.77 -25.97 7.28
N ILE A 367 0.80 -25.72 8.58
CA ILE A 367 0.13 -26.50 9.59
C ILE A 367 -0.70 -25.57 10.47
N ASP A 368 -1.95 -25.92 10.70
CA ASP A 368 -2.83 -25.22 11.63
C ASP A 368 -3.48 -26.22 12.58
N GLY A 369 -3.55 -25.86 13.85
CA GLY A 369 -4.10 -26.72 14.89
C GLY A 369 -5.01 -25.96 15.85
N LEU A 370 -6.23 -26.47 16.08
CA LEU A 370 -7.16 -25.94 17.08
C LEU A 370 -6.82 -26.52 18.45
N LEU A 371 -6.21 -25.68 19.31
CA LEU A 371 -5.81 -26.08 20.68
C LEU A 371 -6.99 -26.07 21.66
N SER A 372 -7.91 -25.11 21.52
CA SER A 372 -9.08 -24.98 22.39
C SER A 372 -10.29 -24.45 21.62
N ARG A 373 -11.42 -25.18 21.71
CA ARG A 373 -12.69 -24.74 21.12
C ARG A 373 -13.34 -23.58 21.90
N LYS A 374 -13.16 -23.52 23.23
CA LYS A 374 -13.78 -22.47 24.08
C LYS A 374 -13.28 -21.06 23.76
N GLY A 375 -12.00 -20.92 23.43
CA GLY A 375 -11.39 -19.65 23.08
C GLY A 375 -11.00 -19.55 21.62
N ASN A 376 -11.44 -20.51 20.78
CA ASN A 376 -11.02 -20.64 19.38
C ASN A 376 -9.49 -20.43 19.23
N VAL A 377 -8.71 -21.05 20.15
CA VAL A 377 -7.26 -20.89 20.18
C VAL A 377 -6.66 -21.77 19.09
N MET A 378 -6.03 -21.15 18.10
CA MET A 378 -5.38 -21.81 16.99
C MET A 378 -3.87 -21.57 17.03
N LEU A 379 -3.10 -22.62 16.82
CA LEU A 379 -1.68 -22.57 16.52
C LEU A 379 -1.46 -22.71 15.02
N LYS A 380 -0.52 -21.94 14.47
CA LYS A 380 -0.19 -21.97 13.05
C LYS A 380 1.33 -21.95 12.88
N ALA A 381 1.82 -22.73 11.93
CA ALA A 381 3.20 -22.63 11.49
C ALA A 381 3.27 -22.82 9.98
N SER A 382 4.26 -22.21 9.37
CA SER A 382 4.47 -22.35 7.92
C SER A 382 5.92 -22.11 7.53
N VAL A 383 6.29 -22.70 6.40
CA VAL A 383 7.57 -22.48 5.74
C VAL A 383 7.34 -22.31 4.25
N SER A 384 8.00 -21.35 3.63
CA SER A 384 7.97 -21.18 2.17
C SER A 384 9.33 -20.80 1.61
N ARG A 385 9.60 -21.29 0.42
CA ARG A 385 10.61 -20.70 -0.45
C ARG A 385 10.00 -19.51 -1.16
N ASN A 386 10.80 -18.45 -1.34
CA ASN A 386 10.36 -17.22 -2.01
C ASN A 386 11.34 -16.88 -3.12
N HIS A 387 10.83 -16.21 -4.15
CA HIS A 387 11.60 -15.83 -5.32
C HIS A 387 11.05 -14.54 -5.92
N LYS A 388 11.94 -13.63 -6.37
CA LYS A 388 11.52 -12.40 -7.04
C LYS A 388 12.49 -12.06 -8.16
N PHE A 389 11.96 -11.86 -9.36
CA PHE A 389 12.71 -11.40 -10.50
C PHE A 389 13.02 -9.89 -10.43
N PRO A 390 14.15 -9.42 -11.00
CA PRO A 390 14.45 -8.01 -11.13
C PRO A 390 13.35 -7.26 -11.90
N THR A 391 13.14 -6.01 -11.55
CA THR A 391 12.20 -5.13 -12.26
C THR A 391 12.76 -4.70 -13.62
N LEU A 392 11.93 -4.11 -14.49
CA LEU A 392 12.42 -3.65 -15.79
C LEU A 392 13.41 -2.50 -15.66
N ASN A 393 13.28 -1.63 -14.65
CA ASN A 393 14.27 -0.59 -14.38
C ASN A 393 15.58 -1.18 -13.82
N ASP A 394 15.51 -2.21 -12.98
CA ASP A 394 16.73 -2.89 -12.51
C ASP A 394 17.55 -3.42 -13.70
N LEU A 395 16.88 -3.93 -14.74
CA LEU A 395 17.56 -4.50 -15.91
C LEU A 395 17.95 -3.46 -16.97
N TYR A 396 17.09 -2.47 -17.24
CA TYR A 396 17.18 -1.67 -18.47
C TYR A 396 17.16 -0.15 -18.28
N PHE A 397 17.10 0.37 -17.05
CA PHE A 397 17.10 1.81 -16.82
C PHE A 397 18.38 2.47 -17.34
N LEU A 398 18.27 3.63 -18.00
CA LEU A 398 19.41 4.37 -18.53
C LEU A 398 19.58 5.71 -17.81
N PRO A 399 20.85 6.05 -17.38
CA PRO A 399 22.00 5.17 -17.34
C PRO A 399 21.96 4.30 -16.07
N GLY A 400 22.37 3.04 -16.13
CA GLY A 400 22.67 2.28 -14.92
C GLY A 400 21.99 0.94 -14.76
N GLY A 401 20.96 0.58 -15.52
CA GLY A 401 20.36 -0.76 -15.46
C GLY A 401 21.39 -1.86 -15.69
N ASN A 402 21.15 -3.04 -15.10
CA ASN A 402 22.07 -4.17 -15.16
C ASN A 402 21.33 -5.44 -15.60
N PRO A 403 21.46 -5.86 -16.86
CA PRO A 403 20.83 -7.07 -17.40
C PRO A 403 21.30 -8.38 -16.75
N ASP A 404 22.48 -8.38 -16.12
CA ASP A 404 23.11 -9.56 -15.52
C ASP A 404 22.64 -9.85 -14.10
N LEU A 405 21.66 -9.12 -13.60
CA LEU A 405 21.12 -9.33 -12.26
C LEU A 405 20.49 -10.72 -12.10
N LYS A 406 20.81 -11.34 -10.97
CA LYS A 406 20.17 -12.55 -10.48
C LYS A 406 18.86 -12.21 -9.78
N SER A 407 17.96 -13.18 -9.73
CA SER A 407 16.74 -13.08 -8.96
C SER A 407 17.01 -13.17 -7.47
N GLU A 408 16.30 -12.38 -6.69
CA GLU A 408 16.30 -12.47 -5.23
C GLU A 408 15.53 -13.74 -4.80
N HIS A 409 16.05 -14.47 -3.81
CA HIS A 409 15.41 -15.70 -3.35
C HIS A 409 15.69 -15.95 -1.87
N GLY A 410 14.86 -16.76 -1.23
CA GLY A 410 15.05 -17.02 0.18
C GLY A 410 14.02 -17.96 0.77
N TRP A 411 14.12 -18.16 2.08
CA TRP A 411 13.17 -18.93 2.88
C TRP A 411 12.55 -18.05 3.95
N THR A 412 11.27 -18.25 4.17
CA THR A 412 10.52 -17.60 5.25
C THR A 412 9.85 -18.67 6.12
N TYR A 413 9.96 -18.50 7.42
CA TYR A 413 9.36 -19.32 8.46
C TYR A 413 8.44 -18.46 9.29
N ASP A 414 7.24 -18.94 9.57
CA ASP A 414 6.26 -18.29 10.44
C ASP A 414 5.77 -19.28 11.48
N ALA A 415 5.63 -18.84 12.73
CA ALA A 415 4.97 -19.59 13.79
C ALA A 415 4.15 -18.64 14.65
N GLY A 416 2.90 -18.97 14.95
CA GLY A 416 2.04 -18.06 15.68
C GLY A 416 0.84 -18.73 16.31
N ALA A 417 0.15 -17.93 17.13
CA ALA A 417 -1.10 -18.30 17.76
C ALA A 417 -2.15 -17.21 17.53
N SER A 418 -3.41 -17.62 17.48
CA SER A 418 -4.55 -16.70 17.47
C SER A 418 -5.64 -17.21 18.39
N PHE A 419 -6.45 -16.29 18.91
CA PHE A 419 -7.60 -16.60 19.74
C PHE A 419 -8.77 -15.68 19.39
N ASP A 420 -9.98 -16.14 19.70
CA ASP A 420 -11.22 -15.38 19.59
C ASP A 420 -12.14 -15.82 20.71
N VAL A 421 -12.46 -14.90 21.64
CA VAL A 421 -13.28 -15.16 22.82
C VAL A 421 -14.36 -14.11 22.96
N GLY A 422 -15.51 -14.53 23.48
CA GLY A 422 -16.62 -13.60 23.79
C GLY A 422 -17.39 -14.04 25.02
N TRP A 423 -17.90 -13.04 25.75
CA TRP A 423 -18.79 -13.26 26.90
C TRP A 423 -19.85 -12.14 26.99
N LYS A 424 -20.92 -12.42 27.74
CA LYS A 424 -22.08 -11.51 27.81
C LYS A 424 -22.23 -10.80 29.14
N ALA A 425 -21.65 -11.31 30.22
CA ALA A 425 -21.78 -10.76 31.57
C ALA A 425 -20.42 -10.35 32.15
N PRO A 426 -20.29 -9.18 32.81
CA PRO A 426 -21.37 -8.23 33.17
C PRO A 426 -21.90 -7.39 32.00
N PHE A 427 -21.20 -7.36 30.88
CA PHE A 427 -21.60 -6.71 29.62
C PHE A 427 -20.99 -7.48 28.42
N PRO A 428 -21.53 -7.33 27.20
CA PRO A 428 -21.03 -7.97 26.02
C PRO A 428 -19.57 -7.56 25.70
N VAL A 429 -18.69 -8.56 25.53
CA VAL A 429 -17.30 -8.37 25.10
C VAL A 429 -16.98 -9.40 24.02
N SER A 430 -16.33 -8.97 22.95
CA SER A 430 -15.66 -9.81 21.96
C SER A 430 -14.19 -9.40 21.89
N MET A 431 -13.29 -10.34 22.00
CA MET A 431 -11.85 -10.10 21.95
C MET A 431 -11.18 -11.14 21.07
N GLY A 432 -10.49 -10.68 20.03
CA GLY A 432 -9.68 -11.50 19.16
C GLY A 432 -8.24 -11.00 19.13
N GLY A 433 -7.29 -11.92 19.03
CA GLY A 433 -5.88 -11.54 18.97
C GLY A 433 -5.04 -12.57 18.23
N SER A 434 -3.87 -12.13 17.81
CA SER A 434 -2.85 -13.01 17.23
C SER A 434 -1.45 -12.51 17.53
N ALA A 435 -0.50 -13.44 17.66
CA ALA A 435 0.92 -13.17 17.70
C ALA A 435 1.62 -14.15 16.75
N THR A 436 2.55 -13.62 15.95
CA THR A 436 3.31 -14.39 14.96
C THR A 436 4.79 -14.03 15.07
N TRP A 437 5.63 -15.02 15.29
CA TRP A 437 7.06 -14.93 15.06
C TRP A 437 7.34 -15.24 13.60
N PHE A 438 8.32 -14.54 13.02
CA PHE A 438 8.78 -14.79 11.66
C PHE A 438 10.32 -14.70 11.56
N ASP A 439 10.88 -15.45 10.63
CA ASP A 439 12.29 -15.41 10.23
C ASP A 439 12.36 -15.54 8.70
N SER A 440 13.00 -14.59 8.04
CA SER A 440 13.13 -14.52 6.59
C SER A 440 14.58 -14.25 6.21
N ARG A 441 15.17 -15.11 5.40
CA ARG A 441 16.54 -15.00 4.89
C ARG A 441 16.50 -14.91 3.39
N ILE A 442 17.00 -13.78 2.86
CA ILE A 442 16.93 -13.44 1.43
C ILE A 442 18.35 -13.25 0.91
N ASP A 443 18.70 -14.05 -0.08
CA ASP A 443 19.95 -14.00 -0.82
C ASP A 443 19.80 -13.19 -2.11
N ASP A 444 20.92 -12.73 -2.65
CA ASP A 444 21.00 -11.95 -3.91
C ASP A 444 20.13 -10.66 -3.90
N TRP A 445 19.96 -10.03 -2.73
CA TRP A 445 19.17 -8.81 -2.59
C TRP A 445 19.68 -7.69 -3.49
N ILE A 446 18.80 -7.10 -4.28
CA ILE A 446 19.10 -6.04 -5.23
C ILE A 446 19.10 -4.69 -4.52
N ILE A 447 20.19 -3.95 -4.67
CA ILE A 447 20.33 -2.58 -4.19
C ILE A 447 20.95 -1.69 -5.26
N TRP A 448 20.44 -0.45 -5.37
CA TRP A 448 21.02 0.56 -6.23
C TRP A 448 22.17 1.28 -5.53
N LEU A 449 23.36 1.25 -6.12
CA LEU A 449 24.58 1.81 -5.56
C LEU A 449 25.18 2.85 -6.51
N PRO A 450 25.84 3.89 -5.97
CA PRO A 450 26.56 4.86 -6.78
C PRO A 450 27.73 4.18 -7.49
N THR A 451 27.95 4.57 -8.74
CA THR A 451 29.11 4.14 -9.54
C THR A 451 30.17 5.24 -9.57
N THR A 452 31.39 4.89 -9.96
CA THR A 452 32.48 5.86 -10.20
C THR A 452 32.18 6.85 -11.33
N LYS A 453 31.17 6.55 -12.17
CA LYS A 453 30.72 7.38 -13.29
C LYS A 453 29.63 8.39 -12.91
N GLY A 454 29.28 8.50 -11.62
CA GLY A 454 28.32 9.50 -11.11
C GLY A 454 26.84 9.14 -11.28
N PHE A 455 26.49 7.89 -11.62
CA PHE A 455 25.12 7.40 -11.63
C PHE A 455 24.96 6.16 -10.74
N PHE A 456 23.71 5.81 -10.39
CA PHE A 456 23.39 4.61 -9.61
C PHE A 456 23.18 3.41 -10.54
N SER A 457 23.64 2.22 -10.10
CA SER A 457 23.41 0.96 -10.80
C SER A 457 23.00 -0.14 -9.80
N PRO A 458 22.02 -1.00 -10.14
CA PRO A 458 21.59 -2.09 -9.27
C PRO A 458 22.58 -3.25 -9.30
N ARG A 459 22.77 -3.86 -8.13
CA ARG A 459 23.66 -5.03 -7.94
C ARG A 459 23.07 -6.00 -6.93
N ASN A 460 23.35 -7.28 -7.10
CA ASN A 460 23.09 -8.33 -6.11
C ASN A 460 24.24 -8.37 -5.12
N VAL A 461 24.11 -7.73 -3.98
CA VAL A 461 25.24 -7.57 -3.06
C VAL A 461 24.94 -7.92 -1.62
N LYS A 462 23.68 -8.17 -1.28
CA LYS A 462 23.30 -8.32 0.12
C LYS A 462 22.58 -9.64 0.38
N LYS A 463 22.88 -10.20 1.56
CA LYS A 463 22.02 -11.15 2.25
C LYS A 463 21.27 -10.39 3.32
N VAL A 464 19.98 -10.50 3.33
CA VAL A 464 19.14 -9.82 4.31
C VAL A 464 18.46 -10.85 5.20
N HIS A 465 18.66 -10.69 6.51
CA HIS A 465 17.98 -11.45 7.54
C HIS A 465 16.97 -10.55 8.23
N ALA A 466 15.70 -10.76 7.96
CA ALA A 466 14.59 -10.06 8.59
C ALA A 466 13.83 -11.03 9.50
N TYR A 467 13.74 -10.70 10.79
CA TYR A 467 13.09 -11.55 11.78
C TYR A 467 12.32 -10.70 12.79
N GLY A 468 11.47 -11.33 13.60
CA GLY A 468 10.76 -10.58 14.61
C GLY A 468 9.45 -11.18 15.07
N ILE A 469 8.63 -10.31 15.66
CA ILE A 469 7.31 -10.66 16.21
C ILE A 469 6.30 -9.61 15.77
N GLU A 470 5.15 -10.06 15.30
CA GLU A 470 3.99 -9.24 14.99
C GLU A 470 2.81 -9.64 15.87
N GLY A 471 2.12 -8.67 16.43
CA GLY A 471 0.94 -8.88 17.26
C GLY A 471 -0.24 -8.01 16.82
N LYS A 472 -1.46 -8.54 16.95
CA LYS A 472 -2.72 -7.82 16.74
C LYS A 472 -3.69 -8.15 17.86
N LEU A 473 -4.45 -7.15 18.27
CA LEU A 473 -5.50 -7.29 19.28
C LEU A 473 -6.70 -6.44 18.88
N ASN A 474 -7.87 -7.06 18.84
CA ASN A 474 -9.15 -6.41 18.57
C ASN A 474 -10.07 -6.65 19.76
N ILE A 475 -10.70 -5.61 20.28
CA ILE A 475 -11.63 -5.69 21.41
C ILE A 475 -12.86 -4.85 21.06
N THR A 476 -14.04 -5.47 21.11
CA THR A 476 -15.32 -4.77 21.04
C THR A 476 -16.07 -5.02 22.33
N PHE A 477 -16.57 -3.97 22.98
CA PHE A 477 -17.36 -4.09 24.21
C PHE A 477 -18.44 -3.02 24.32
N GLU A 478 -19.55 -3.40 24.99
CA GLU A 478 -20.72 -2.54 25.22
C GLU A 478 -21.00 -2.45 26.73
N PRO A 479 -20.31 -1.55 27.48
CA PRO A 479 -20.47 -1.46 28.94
C PRO A 479 -21.82 -0.86 29.36
N PHE A 480 -22.41 -0.04 28.49
CA PHE A 480 -23.73 0.55 28.66
C PHE A 480 -24.50 0.39 27.34
N LYS A 481 -25.81 0.14 27.43
CA LYS A 481 -26.65 -0.07 26.25
C LYS A 481 -26.49 1.05 25.21
N GLY A 482 -26.03 0.66 24.02
CA GLY A 482 -25.84 1.57 22.90
C GLY A 482 -24.50 2.36 22.92
N TRP A 483 -23.60 2.08 23.89
CA TRP A 483 -22.25 2.62 23.94
C TRP A 483 -21.27 1.51 23.49
N ILE A 484 -20.90 1.53 22.23
CA ILE A 484 -20.03 0.50 21.63
C ILE A 484 -18.61 1.06 21.53
N PHE A 485 -17.65 0.34 22.11
CA PHE A 485 -16.22 0.62 22.04
C PHE A 485 -15.56 -0.44 21.18
N ASP A 486 -14.85 -0.02 20.13
CA ASP A 486 -14.03 -0.86 19.29
C ASP A 486 -12.56 -0.39 19.43
N LEU A 487 -11.70 -1.27 19.90
CA LEU A 487 -10.26 -1.05 20.04
C LEU A 487 -9.51 -2.01 19.14
N ASN A 488 -8.63 -1.49 18.29
CA ASN A 488 -7.79 -2.30 17.41
C ASN A 488 -6.35 -1.85 17.59
N GLY A 489 -5.50 -2.76 18.04
CA GLY A 489 -4.07 -2.53 18.23
C GLY A 489 -3.23 -3.45 17.39
N SER A 490 -2.09 -2.96 16.92
CA SER A 490 -1.06 -3.79 16.29
C SER A 490 0.34 -3.33 16.72
N TYR A 491 1.25 -4.29 16.78
CA TYR A 491 2.65 -4.05 17.10
C TYR A 491 3.53 -4.96 16.26
N SER A 492 4.69 -4.45 15.85
CA SER A 492 5.73 -5.23 15.19
C SER A 492 7.10 -4.84 15.72
N TRP A 493 7.91 -5.85 16.01
CA TRP A 493 9.34 -5.73 16.21
C TRP A 493 10.03 -6.45 15.06
N THR A 494 10.80 -5.68 14.24
CA THR A 494 11.31 -6.13 12.93
C THR A 494 12.75 -5.70 12.71
N PRO A 495 13.75 -6.33 13.35
CA PRO A 495 15.12 -6.25 12.88
C PRO A 495 15.23 -6.76 11.44
N SER A 496 15.94 -6.01 10.59
CA SER A 496 16.22 -6.37 9.20
C SER A 496 17.69 -6.04 8.91
N ILE A 497 18.53 -7.05 8.99
CA ILE A 497 19.98 -6.90 9.08
C ILE A 497 20.64 -7.33 7.75
N ASN A 498 21.62 -6.55 7.29
CA ASN A 498 22.49 -6.94 6.21
C ASN A 498 23.52 -7.97 6.70
N GLU A 499 23.40 -9.21 6.29
CA GLU A 499 24.36 -10.31 6.57
C GLU A 499 25.24 -10.63 5.35
N GLY A 500 25.26 -9.79 4.33
CA GLY A 500 26.08 -9.97 3.14
C GLY A 500 27.56 -9.74 3.40
N GLU A 501 28.40 -9.99 2.41
CA GLU A 501 29.82 -9.74 2.46
C GLU A 501 30.14 -8.24 2.32
N LYS A 502 31.29 -7.81 2.84
CA LYS A 502 31.78 -6.45 2.62
C LYS A 502 32.12 -6.24 1.15
N MET A 503 31.58 -5.20 0.55
CA MET A 503 31.90 -4.84 -0.85
C MET A 503 33.28 -4.19 -0.99
N SER A 504 33.78 -3.59 0.08
CA SER A 504 35.10 -2.97 0.16
C SER A 504 35.55 -2.93 1.64
N PRO A 505 36.84 -2.70 1.92
CA PRO A 505 37.30 -2.49 3.30
C PRO A 505 36.59 -1.35 4.03
N ALA A 506 36.09 -0.36 3.31
CA ALA A 506 35.34 0.79 3.85
C ALA A 506 33.84 0.51 4.07
N ASP A 507 33.33 -0.65 3.63
CA ASP A 507 31.91 -1.00 3.79
C ASP A 507 31.59 -1.31 5.26
N GLN A 508 30.80 -0.43 5.87
CA GLN A 508 30.32 -0.53 7.25
C GLN A 508 28.88 -1.05 7.34
N SER A 509 28.28 -1.49 6.23
CA SER A 509 26.86 -1.89 6.17
C SER A 509 26.58 -3.29 6.70
N VAL A 510 27.59 -4.14 6.84
CA VAL A 510 27.43 -5.53 7.30
C VAL A 510 27.12 -5.57 8.80
N GLY A 511 26.13 -6.37 9.20
CA GLY A 511 25.62 -6.43 10.56
C GLY A 511 24.72 -5.24 10.96
N LYS A 512 24.37 -4.36 10.01
CA LYS A 512 23.57 -3.16 10.26
C LYS A 512 22.14 -3.29 9.79
N GLN A 513 21.24 -2.52 10.44
CA GLN A 513 19.82 -2.40 10.05
C GLN A 513 19.69 -1.79 8.65
N LEU A 514 18.75 -2.28 7.86
CA LEU A 514 18.46 -1.68 6.55
C LEU A 514 17.97 -0.23 6.71
N PRO A 515 18.35 0.68 5.78
CA PRO A 515 17.89 2.07 5.81
C PRO A 515 16.37 2.19 5.72
N TYR A 516 15.82 3.18 6.43
CA TYR A 516 14.40 3.50 6.49
C TYR A 516 13.49 2.38 7.02
N VAL A 517 14.02 1.37 7.66
CA VAL A 517 13.25 0.31 8.31
C VAL A 517 13.20 0.57 9.82
N PRO A 518 12.02 0.88 10.41
CA PRO A 518 11.87 1.00 11.84
C PRO A 518 11.97 -0.38 12.49
N LYS A 519 12.72 -0.49 13.61
CA LYS A 519 12.76 -1.74 14.40
C LYS A 519 11.44 -2.02 15.12
N HIS A 520 10.76 -0.96 15.54
CA HIS A 520 9.47 -1.05 16.23
C HIS A 520 8.44 -0.18 15.53
N SER A 521 7.28 -0.75 15.29
CA SER A 521 6.10 -0.02 14.81
C SER A 521 4.87 -0.47 15.59
N ALA A 522 3.98 0.46 15.88
CA ALA A 522 2.74 0.19 16.58
C ALA A 522 1.61 1.06 16.04
N SER A 523 0.40 0.57 16.12
CA SER A 523 -0.81 1.36 15.84
C SER A 523 -1.91 1.02 16.82
N LEU A 524 -2.74 2.02 17.12
CA LEU A 524 -3.95 1.88 17.94
C LEU A 524 -5.06 2.70 17.31
N THR A 525 -6.20 2.08 17.11
CA THR A 525 -7.43 2.74 16.68
C THR A 525 -8.51 2.45 17.72
N GLY A 526 -9.09 3.50 18.30
CA GLY A 526 -10.20 3.42 19.24
C GLY A 526 -11.41 4.13 18.68
N ARG A 527 -12.53 3.43 18.55
CA ARG A 527 -13.82 4.00 18.13
C ARG A 527 -14.83 3.88 19.27
N LEU A 528 -15.50 4.99 19.55
CA LEU A 528 -16.66 5.02 20.41
C LEU A 528 -17.89 5.39 19.58
N THR A 529 -18.85 4.50 19.52
CA THR A 529 -20.14 4.73 18.86
C THR A 529 -21.25 4.85 19.91
N TRP A 530 -22.02 5.95 19.86
CA TRP A 530 -23.18 6.17 20.69
C TRP A 530 -24.31 6.80 19.89
N LYS A 531 -25.42 6.06 19.74
CA LYS A 531 -26.54 6.48 18.86
C LYS A 531 -26.02 6.77 17.45
N SER A 532 -26.13 8.04 17.00
CA SER A 532 -25.65 8.51 15.70
C SER A 532 -24.33 9.29 15.77
N TRP A 533 -23.63 9.25 16.91
CA TRP A 533 -22.30 9.81 17.09
C TRP A 533 -21.24 8.72 16.97
N SER A 534 -20.14 9.03 16.34
CA SER A 534 -18.94 8.19 16.33
C SER A 534 -17.71 9.07 16.58
N PHE A 535 -17.02 8.78 17.66
CA PHE A 535 -15.70 9.37 17.95
C PHE A 535 -14.63 8.34 17.59
N LEU A 536 -13.61 8.75 16.86
CA LEU A 536 -12.52 7.90 16.44
C LEU A 536 -11.18 8.55 16.80
N TYR A 537 -10.37 7.84 17.56
CA TYR A 537 -8.97 8.15 17.84
C TYR A 537 -8.07 7.17 17.11
N LYS A 538 -7.04 7.67 16.44
CA LYS A 538 -6.02 6.87 15.74
C LYS A 538 -4.64 7.30 16.22
N TRP A 539 -3.81 6.34 16.53
CA TRP A 539 -2.43 6.56 16.95
C TRP A 539 -1.51 5.61 16.20
N ALA A 540 -0.32 6.10 15.81
CA ALA A 540 0.75 5.31 15.24
C ALA A 540 2.09 5.74 15.82
N TYR A 541 2.98 4.77 15.97
CA TYR A 541 4.35 4.94 16.46
C TYR A 541 5.35 4.26 15.55
N TYR A 542 6.43 4.94 15.25
CA TYR A 542 7.59 4.37 14.56
C TYR A 542 8.87 4.73 15.34
N SER A 543 9.72 3.72 15.57
CA SER A 543 11.03 3.93 16.20
C SER A 543 11.96 4.72 15.28
N GLU A 544 13.13 5.07 15.76
CA GLU A 544 14.20 5.66 14.96
C GLU A 544 14.52 4.81 13.71
N ARG A 545 14.96 5.45 12.64
CA ARG A 545 15.31 4.81 11.37
C ARG A 545 16.60 5.41 10.86
N PHE A 546 17.50 4.57 10.41
CA PHE A 546 18.71 5.02 9.75
C PHE A 546 18.43 5.37 8.29
N THR A 547 19.07 6.41 7.79
CA THR A 547 18.97 6.85 6.40
C THR A 547 20.08 6.26 5.54
N MET A 548 21.19 5.85 6.20
CA MET A 548 22.39 5.26 5.59
C MET A 548 22.62 3.83 6.06
N SER A 549 23.25 3.02 5.22
CA SER A 549 23.56 1.62 5.54
C SER A 549 24.62 1.45 6.64
N SER A 550 25.41 2.47 6.95
CA SER A 550 26.37 2.50 8.07
C SER A 550 25.72 2.63 9.45
N ASN A 551 24.45 3.03 9.50
CA ASN A 551 23.68 3.29 10.71
C ASN A 551 24.33 4.36 11.62
N ASP A 552 24.75 5.46 11.03
CA ASP A 552 25.37 6.56 11.76
C ASP A 552 24.32 7.42 12.48
N TYR A 553 24.62 7.87 13.71
CA TYR A 553 23.80 8.80 14.48
C TYR A 553 24.11 10.28 14.18
N THR A 554 24.54 10.57 12.95
CA THR A 554 24.70 11.96 12.49
C THR A 554 23.33 12.57 12.17
N ILE A 555 23.27 13.89 12.02
CA ILE A 555 22.03 14.64 11.67
C ILE A 555 21.38 14.11 10.39
N THR A 556 22.20 13.69 9.42
CA THR A 556 21.73 13.14 8.15
C THR A 556 21.69 11.61 8.15
N GLY A 557 22.29 10.94 9.14
CA GLY A 557 22.42 9.49 9.21
C GLY A 557 21.23 8.77 9.83
N HIS A 558 20.38 9.48 10.58
CA HIS A 558 19.21 8.88 11.21
C HIS A 558 18.03 9.84 11.29
N LEU A 559 16.83 9.28 11.39
CA LEU A 559 15.58 9.99 11.69
C LEU A 559 15.10 9.59 13.08
N PRO A 560 14.71 10.55 13.94
CA PRO A 560 14.19 10.26 15.26
C PRO A 560 12.87 9.46 15.20
N LYS A 561 12.52 8.83 16.32
CA LYS A 561 11.19 8.26 16.52
C LYS A 561 10.12 9.35 16.45
N TYR A 562 8.90 8.98 16.04
CA TYR A 562 7.76 9.89 16.06
C TYR A 562 6.44 9.17 16.38
N TYR A 563 5.46 9.96 16.79
CA TYR A 563 4.10 9.55 17.08
C TYR A 563 3.13 10.33 16.21
N MET A 564 2.10 9.67 15.74
CA MET A 564 1.00 10.31 15.02
C MET A 564 -0.29 10.08 15.77
N SER A 565 -1.03 11.16 16.02
CA SER A 565 -2.34 11.10 16.68
C SER A 565 -3.36 11.88 15.87
N ASN A 566 -4.42 11.19 15.45
CA ASN A 566 -5.53 11.80 14.72
C ASN A 566 -6.84 11.53 15.45
N VAL A 567 -7.74 12.50 15.44
CA VAL A 567 -9.10 12.34 15.99
C VAL A 567 -10.11 12.70 14.94
N SER A 568 -11.27 12.05 14.98
CA SER A 568 -12.43 12.51 14.24
C SER A 568 -13.72 12.31 15.01
N LEU A 569 -14.67 13.22 14.78
CA LEU A 569 -16.02 13.16 15.31
C LEU A 569 -16.99 13.14 14.14
N GLU A 570 -17.86 12.15 14.13
CA GLU A 570 -18.88 11.97 13.09
C GLU A 570 -20.27 12.03 13.70
N LYS A 571 -21.22 12.63 12.97
CA LYS A 571 -22.63 12.71 13.32
C LYS A 571 -23.52 12.38 12.14
N GLY A 572 -24.33 11.34 12.29
CA GLY A 572 -25.42 11.02 11.36
C GLY A 572 -26.70 11.74 11.75
N LEU A 573 -27.33 12.41 10.79
CA LEU A 573 -28.64 13.07 10.92
C LEU A 573 -29.60 12.46 9.91
N LYS A 574 -30.75 11.96 10.35
CA LYS A 574 -31.74 11.29 9.50
C LYS A 574 -32.94 12.17 9.33
N PHE A 575 -33.19 12.66 8.13
CA PHE A 575 -34.40 13.37 7.73
C PHE A 575 -35.25 12.52 6.78
N LYS A 576 -36.53 12.86 6.60
CA LYS A 576 -37.38 12.09 5.66
C LYS A 576 -36.85 12.07 4.21
N PRO A 577 -36.44 13.22 3.62
CA PRO A 577 -35.98 13.22 2.24
C PRO A 577 -34.48 12.86 2.09
N VAL A 578 -33.66 12.94 3.16
CA VAL A 578 -32.21 12.85 3.06
C VAL A 578 -31.57 12.40 4.38
N ASP A 579 -30.50 11.61 4.29
CA ASP A 579 -29.58 11.37 5.40
C ASP A 579 -28.33 12.27 5.21
N LEU A 580 -27.94 12.96 6.28
CA LEU A 580 -26.73 13.78 6.33
C LEU A 580 -25.71 13.10 7.23
N GLN A 581 -24.45 13.16 6.84
CA GLN A 581 -23.31 12.74 7.64
C GLN A 581 -22.34 13.92 7.75
N LEU A 582 -22.04 14.35 8.95
CA LEU A 582 -21.05 15.38 9.24
C LEU A 582 -19.84 14.73 9.87
N LYS A 583 -18.65 15.11 9.44
CA LYS A 583 -17.40 14.64 10.02
C LYS A 583 -16.42 15.80 10.17
N LEU A 584 -15.88 15.95 11.37
CA LEU A 584 -14.76 16.81 11.69
C LEU A 584 -13.56 15.94 12.02
N ALA A 585 -12.42 16.19 11.40
CA ALA A 585 -11.18 15.48 11.66
C ALA A 585 -10.05 16.46 11.98
N VAL A 586 -9.19 16.08 12.92
CA VAL A 586 -7.97 16.76 13.28
C VAL A 586 -6.83 15.75 13.11
N ASN A 587 -5.93 16.02 12.20
CA ASN A 587 -4.75 15.20 11.94
C ASN A 587 -3.55 15.84 12.64
N ASN A 588 -2.61 14.99 13.10
CA ASN A 588 -1.46 15.41 13.88
C ASN A 588 -1.85 16.29 15.08
N LEU A 589 -2.73 15.75 15.93
CA LEU A 589 -3.38 16.45 17.06
C LEU A 589 -2.39 17.17 17.99
N PHE A 590 -1.22 16.60 18.21
CA PHE A 590 -0.19 17.14 19.11
C PHE A 590 0.85 17.98 18.39
N ASN A 591 0.62 18.29 17.10
CA ASN A 591 1.52 19.08 16.25
C ASN A 591 2.95 18.56 16.25
N GLU A 592 3.11 17.24 16.19
CA GLU A 592 4.42 16.57 16.12
C GLU A 592 5.17 17.02 14.87
N ASP A 593 6.41 17.43 15.07
CA ASP A 593 7.34 17.77 13.99
C ASP A 593 8.13 16.52 13.62
N TYR A 594 7.87 15.95 12.47
CA TYR A 594 8.42 14.65 12.08
C TYR A 594 8.79 14.57 10.60
N LEU A 595 9.72 13.67 10.33
CA LEU A 595 10.18 13.32 8.99
C LEU A 595 9.94 11.82 8.74
N SER A 596 9.26 11.47 7.67
CA SER A 596 9.19 10.08 7.18
C SER A 596 10.41 9.72 6.33
N VAL A 597 10.92 10.69 5.58
CA VAL A 597 12.12 10.63 4.76
C VAL A 597 12.98 11.85 5.07
N LEU A 598 14.30 11.68 5.06
CA LEU A 598 15.27 12.76 5.32
C LEU A 598 15.01 13.96 4.39
N SER A 599 15.04 15.16 4.98
CA SER A 599 14.80 16.44 4.29
C SER A 599 13.43 16.53 3.57
N ARG A 600 12.43 15.73 4.04
CA ARG A 600 11.04 15.74 3.57
C ARG A 600 10.11 16.03 4.75
N PRO A 601 9.87 17.30 5.07
CA PRO A 601 9.02 17.67 6.21
C PRO A 601 7.57 17.26 5.95
N MET A 602 6.89 16.92 7.02
CA MET A 602 5.48 16.55 7.03
C MET A 602 4.64 17.70 7.62
N PRO A 603 3.34 17.79 7.32
CA PRO A 603 2.50 18.84 7.85
C PRO A 603 2.31 18.69 9.37
N GLY A 604 2.30 19.81 10.09
CA GLY A 604 1.85 19.90 11.47
C GLY A 604 0.35 19.66 11.61
N ILE A 605 -0.24 20.12 12.74
CA ILE A 605 -1.68 19.99 12.99
C ILE A 605 -2.50 20.57 11.84
N ASN A 606 -3.51 19.81 11.40
CA ASN A 606 -4.39 20.21 10.31
C ASN A 606 -5.81 19.65 10.49
N PHE A 607 -6.78 20.31 9.86
CA PHE A 607 -8.20 20.08 10.04
C PHE A 607 -8.87 19.72 8.72
N GLU A 608 -9.88 18.86 8.80
CA GLU A 608 -10.74 18.48 7.67
C GLU A 608 -12.20 18.44 8.12
N PHE A 609 -13.10 18.93 7.30
CA PHE A 609 -14.53 18.88 7.51
C PHE A 609 -15.23 18.28 6.31
N PHE A 610 -16.11 17.32 6.52
CA PHE A 610 -16.86 16.64 5.46
C PHE A 610 -18.36 16.70 5.73
N VAL A 611 -19.10 16.90 4.65
CA VAL A 611 -20.56 16.81 4.62
C VAL A 611 -20.95 15.75 3.60
N GLY A 612 -21.54 14.66 4.09
CA GLY A 612 -22.11 13.59 3.28
C GLY A 612 -23.63 13.76 3.14
N ILE A 613 -24.15 13.58 1.94
CA ILE A 613 -25.56 13.71 1.59
C ILE A 613 -26.00 12.43 0.88
N THR A 614 -27.03 11.77 1.41
CA THR A 614 -27.64 10.57 0.82
C THR A 614 -29.15 10.80 0.67
N PRO A 615 -29.66 11.18 -0.51
CA PRO A 615 -31.09 11.30 -0.77
C PRO A 615 -31.80 9.96 -0.62
N LYS A 616 -33.03 9.99 -0.10
CA LYS A 616 -33.87 8.80 0.03
C LYS A 616 -34.87 8.75 -1.13
N PHE A 617 -34.63 7.85 -2.05
CA PHE A 617 -35.59 7.57 -3.11
C PHE A 617 -36.65 6.62 -2.55
N GLY A 618 -37.86 7.16 -2.33
CA GLY A 618 -38.93 6.42 -1.68
C GLY A 618 -39.35 5.16 -2.44
N LYS A 619 -39.05 4.00 -1.87
CA LYS A 619 -39.87 2.79 -2.01
C LYS A 619 -39.73 1.96 -0.72
N LYS A 620 -40.86 1.45 -0.25
CA LYS A 620 -40.95 0.57 0.92
C LYS A 620 -40.01 -0.62 0.75
N LYS A 621 -39.18 -0.86 1.77
CA LYS A 621 -38.60 -2.18 2.02
C LYS A 621 -39.74 -3.19 2.06
N THR A 622 -39.80 -4.10 1.12
CA THR A 622 -40.39 -5.42 1.38
C THR A 622 -39.40 -6.12 2.30
N GLU A 623 -39.73 -6.24 3.58
CA GLU A 623 -39.04 -7.14 4.49
C GLU A 623 -39.02 -8.53 3.84
N PRO A 624 -37.87 -9.21 3.78
CA PRO A 624 -37.88 -10.58 3.34
C PRO A 624 -38.76 -11.36 4.31
N LYS A 625 -39.79 -12.03 3.79
CA LYS A 625 -40.54 -13.01 4.54
C LYS A 625 -39.51 -14.05 5.02
N THR A 626 -39.33 -14.12 6.33
CA THR A 626 -38.66 -15.23 6.99
C THR A 626 -39.54 -16.46 6.80
N ASP A 627 -39.30 -17.21 5.75
CA ASP A 627 -39.80 -18.58 5.68
C ASP A 627 -38.97 -19.40 6.68
N ASN A 628 -39.65 -19.78 7.74
CA ASN A 628 -39.19 -20.78 8.69
C ASN A 628 -38.95 -22.10 7.96
N TYR A 629 -37.68 -22.53 7.91
CA TYR A 629 -37.31 -23.94 7.84
C TYR A 629 -36.05 -24.19 8.70
#